data_4e4e57d83cb09afda14f0191d91e02f8
#
_entry.id   4e4e57d83cb09afda14f0191d91e02f8
#
_cell.length_a   1.000
_cell.length_b   1.000
_cell.length_c   1.000
_cell.angle_alpha   90.00
_cell.angle_beta   90.00
_cell.angle_gamma   90.00
#
_symmetry.space_group_name_H-M   'P 1'
#
loop_
_entity.id
_entity.type
_entity.pdbx_description
1 polymer ?
#
loop_
_entity_poly.entity_id
_entity_poly.type
_entity_poly.pdbx_seq_one_letter_code
_entity_poly.pdbx_strand_id
1 'polypeptide(L)'
;MVLNINDKDYELKYTINILSKMSANGLDPIRNAENVTGTIANTRKAFYYGLVEENSKITEVTAGKLMDVYIAEGNAISDVMNIIQDAIFESLGIDTNAETENNTEESEEGK
;
A
#
# COMPACT_ATOMS: atom_id res chain seq x y z
N MET A 1 -7.04 -5.79 -2.88
CA MET A 1 -7.29 -5.06 -1.61
C MET A 1 -8.26 -3.92 -1.85
N VAL A 2 -9.36 -3.94 -1.16
CA VAL A 2 -10.45 -2.99 -1.38
C VAL A 2 -10.66 -2.16 -0.12
N LEU A 3 -10.78 -0.84 -0.30
CA LEU A 3 -11.18 0.06 0.77
C LEU A 3 -12.55 0.63 0.46
N ASN A 4 -13.40 0.68 1.46
CA ASN A 4 -14.67 1.36 1.33
C ASN A 4 -14.53 2.77 1.90
N ILE A 5 -14.74 3.78 1.07
CA ILE A 5 -14.63 5.19 1.46
C ILE A 5 -15.87 5.88 0.97
N ASN A 6 -16.65 6.41 1.90
CA ASN A 6 -17.88 7.13 1.60
C ASN A 6 -18.83 6.28 0.75
N ASP A 7 -19.01 5.03 1.17
CA ASP A 7 -19.89 4.05 0.52
C ASP A 7 -19.49 3.68 -0.90
N LYS A 8 -18.24 3.91 -1.26
CA LYS A 8 -17.72 3.52 -2.55
C LYS A 8 -16.49 2.67 -2.35
N ASP A 9 -16.40 1.58 -3.12
CA ASP A 9 -15.26 0.67 -3.03
C ASP A 9 -14.14 1.16 -3.94
N TYR A 10 -12.92 1.17 -3.40
CA TYR A 10 -11.71 1.51 -4.14
C TYR A 10 -10.76 0.33 -4.06
N GLU A 11 -10.35 -0.17 -5.20
CA GLU A 11 -9.41 -1.28 -5.23
C GLU A 11 -8.00 -0.78 -5.47
N LEU A 12 -7.07 -1.21 -4.64
CA LEU A 12 -5.65 -0.91 -4.83
C LEU A 12 -5.03 -1.99 -5.70
N LYS A 13 -4.49 -1.58 -6.84
CA LYS A 13 -3.85 -2.48 -7.79
C LYS A 13 -2.43 -2.03 -8.07
N TYR A 14 -1.49 -2.90 -7.73
CA TYR A 14 -0.08 -2.61 -7.93
C TYR A 14 0.49 -3.60 -8.95
N THR A 15 0.23 -3.31 -10.24
CA THR A 15 0.81 -4.11 -11.31
C THR A 15 2.31 -3.89 -11.36
N ILE A 16 3.03 -4.77 -12.05
CA ILE A 16 4.48 -4.58 -12.22
C ILE A 16 4.77 -3.24 -12.88
N ASN A 17 3.95 -2.82 -13.84
CA ASN A 17 4.16 -1.53 -14.47
C ASN A 17 3.99 -0.38 -13.48
N ILE A 18 3.00 -0.47 -12.61
CA ILE A 18 2.79 0.55 -11.58
C ILE A 18 3.97 0.53 -10.58
N LEU A 19 4.37 -0.65 -10.15
CA LEU A 19 5.48 -0.77 -9.21
C LEU A 19 6.78 -0.26 -9.82
N SER A 20 6.95 -0.46 -11.12
CA SER A 20 8.12 0.06 -11.83
C SER A 20 8.14 1.58 -11.81
N LYS A 21 6.98 2.22 -12.00
CA LYS A 21 6.90 3.68 -11.91
C LYS A 21 7.21 4.16 -10.50
N MET A 22 6.69 3.46 -9.49
CA MET A 22 6.98 3.81 -8.11
C MET A 22 8.47 3.71 -7.82
N SER A 23 9.09 2.63 -8.26
CA SER A 23 10.52 2.41 -8.07
C SER A 23 11.34 3.52 -8.71
N ALA A 24 10.97 3.92 -9.93
CA ALA A 24 11.66 4.99 -10.65
C ALA A 24 11.51 6.33 -9.94
N ASN A 25 10.52 6.47 -9.08
CA ASN A 25 10.26 7.71 -8.36
C ASN A 25 10.60 7.61 -6.87
N GLY A 26 11.44 6.66 -6.51
CA GLY A 26 11.97 6.56 -5.16
C GLY A 26 11.13 5.75 -4.20
N LEU A 27 10.11 5.05 -4.69
CA LEU A 27 9.23 4.26 -3.84
C LEU A 27 9.37 2.78 -4.19
N ASP A 28 10.54 2.22 -3.93
CA ASP A 28 10.82 0.83 -4.29
C ASP A 28 10.44 -0.09 -3.13
N PRO A 29 9.38 -0.89 -3.27
CA PRO A 29 8.91 -1.72 -2.17
C PRO A 29 9.81 -2.92 -1.87
N ILE A 30 10.64 -3.33 -2.83
CA ILE A 30 11.53 -4.47 -2.59
C ILE A 30 12.78 -4.02 -1.86
N ARG A 31 13.36 -2.94 -2.30
CA ARG A 31 14.62 -2.47 -1.74
C ARG A 31 14.43 -1.88 -0.35
N ASN A 32 13.33 -1.18 -0.18
CA ASN A 32 13.08 -0.50 1.09
C ASN A 32 11.58 -0.38 1.29
N ALA A 33 10.97 -1.46 1.75
CA ALA A 33 9.51 -1.52 1.91
C ALA A 33 9.00 -0.42 2.84
N GLU A 34 9.80 -0.04 3.85
CA GLU A 34 9.37 0.99 4.78
C GLU A 34 9.29 2.36 4.13
N ASN A 35 10.06 2.56 3.05
CA ASN A 35 10.06 3.85 2.37
C ASN A 35 8.73 4.16 1.71
N VAL A 36 8.00 3.13 1.34
CA VAL A 36 6.73 3.30 0.61
C VAL A 36 5.68 3.96 1.50
N THR A 37 5.69 3.65 2.78
CA THR A 37 4.73 4.23 3.72
C THR A 37 5.46 4.89 4.90
N GLY A 38 6.72 5.22 4.74
CA GLY A 38 7.53 5.75 5.84
C GLY A 38 7.23 7.19 6.19
N THR A 39 6.58 7.93 5.29
CA THR A 39 6.15 9.29 5.55
C THR A 39 4.73 9.45 5.04
N ILE A 40 4.06 10.50 5.49
CA ILE A 40 2.71 10.80 5.00
C ILE A 40 2.75 11.08 3.50
N ALA A 41 3.77 11.80 3.04
CA ALA A 41 3.89 12.12 1.62
C ALA A 41 4.03 10.86 0.78
N ASN A 42 4.86 9.92 1.22
CA ASN A 42 5.06 8.67 0.49
C ASN A 42 3.80 7.81 0.53
N THR A 43 3.12 7.78 1.68
CA THR A 43 1.87 7.04 1.81
C THR A 43 0.84 7.57 0.83
N ARG A 44 0.71 8.89 0.71
CA ARG A 44 -0.22 9.48 -0.25
C ARG A 44 0.14 9.11 -1.68
N LYS A 45 1.43 9.17 -2.02
CA LYS A 45 1.88 8.79 -3.37
C LYS A 45 1.60 7.31 -3.65
N ALA A 46 1.90 6.45 -2.69
CA ALA A 46 1.66 5.02 -2.87
C ALA A 46 0.17 4.74 -3.03
N PHE A 47 -0.66 5.41 -2.25
CA PHE A 47 -2.11 5.27 -2.36
C PHE A 47 -2.57 5.71 -3.77
N TYR A 48 -2.07 6.85 -4.22
CA TYR A 48 -2.37 7.34 -5.57
C TYR A 48 -1.99 6.31 -6.64
N TYR A 49 -0.78 5.75 -6.56
CA TYR A 49 -0.35 4.76 -7.55
C TYR A 49 -1.23 3.53 -7.53
N GLY A 50 -1.71 3.13 -6.37
CA GLY A 50 -2.59 1.97 -6.26
C GLY A 50 -3.95 2.19 -6.89
N LEU A 51 -4.38 3.44 -7.00
CA LEU A 51 -5.70 3.77 -7.55
C LEU A 51 -5.65 4.08 -9.05
N VAL A 52 -4.48 4.38 -9.59
CA VAL A 52 -4.39 4.93 -10.94
C VAL A 52 -4.73 3.89 -12.00
N GLU A 53 -4.54 2.62 -11.72
CA GLU A 53 -4.86 1.56 -12.67
C GLU A 53 -6.35 1.51 -12.95
N GLU A 54 -7.17 1.68 -11.90
CA GLU A 54 -8.62 1.65 -12.04
C GLU A 54 -9.20 3.01 -12.36
N ASN A 55 -8.47 4.09 -12.09
CA ASN A 55 -8.94 5.44 -12.31
C ASN A 55 -7.78 6.29 -12.81
N SER A 56 -7.57 6.26 -14.12
CA SER A 56 -6.41 6.89 -14.73
C SER A 56 -6.40 8.40 -14.61
N LYS A 57 -7.52 9.01 -14.23
CA LYS A 57 -7.60 10.47 -14.10
C LYS A 57 -7.42 10.96 -12.67
N ILE A 58 -7.20 10.03 -11.73
CA ILE A 58 -7.04 10.44 -10.34
C ILE A 58 -5.72 11.21 -10.17
N THR A 59 -5.70 12.12 -9.20
CA THR A 59 -4.50 12.89 -8.87
C THR A 59 -4.08 12.59 -7.45
N GLU A 60 -2.84 12.98 -7.11
CA GLU A 60 -2.36 12.81 -5.74
C GLU A 60 -3.21 13.61 -4.76
N VAL A 61 -3.67 14.78 -5.17
CA VAL A 61 -4.52 15.61 -4.31
C VAL A 61 -5.83 14.88 -4.00
N THR A 62 -6.44 14.27 -5.02
CA THR A 62 -7.67 13.51 -4.82
C THR A 62 -7.42 12.32 -3.91
N ALA A 63 -6.30 11.63 -4.10
CA ALA A 63 -5.95 10.51 -3.22
C ALA A 63 -5.84 10.96 -1.77
N GLY A 64 -5.21 12.12 -1.54
CA GLY A 64 -5.11 12.67 -0.19
C GLY A 64 -6.47 12.98 0.41
N LYS A 65 -7.38 13.52 -0.41
CA LYS A 65 -8.74 13.82 0.07
C LYS A 65 -9.49 12.54 0.45
N LEU A 66 -9.29 11.48 -0.33
CA LEU A 66 -9.90 10.20 0.00
C LEU A 66 -9.37 9.66 1.32
N MET A 67 -8.07 9.83 1.57
CA MET A 67 -7.49 9.43 2.84
C MET A 67 -8.13 10.21 4.00
N ASP A 68 -8.33 11.51 3.81
CA ASP A 68 -8.99 12.32 4.84
C ASP A 68 -10.39 11.81 5.14
N VAL A 69 -11.15 11.48 4.12
CA VAL A 69 -12.50 10.95 4.29
C VAL A 69 -12.47 9.62 5.04
N TYR A 70 -11.54 8.76 4.66
CA TYR A 70 -11.39 7.45 5.28
C TYR A 70 -11.12 7.59 6.78
N ILE A 71 -10.23 8.50 7.13
CA ILE A 71 -9.90 8.75 8.54
C ILE A 71 -11.09 9.35 9.26
N ALA A 72 -11.81 10.26 8.62
CA ALA A 72 -13.00 10.87 9.22
C ALA A 72 -14.10 9.85 9.50
N GLU A 73 -14.08 8.73 8.79
CA GLU A 73 -15.08 7.67 9.00
C GLU A 73 -14.71 6.72 10.14
N GLY A 74 -13.65 7.03 10.87
CA GLY A 74 -13.28 6.23 12.04
C GLY A 74 -12.10 5.31 11.84
N ASN A 75 -11.39 5.45 10.73
CA ASN A 75 -10.21 4.63 10.45
C ASN A 75 -8.95 5.42 10.77
N ALA A 76 -7.81 4.75 10.79
CA ALA A 76 -6.53 5.38 11.09
C ALA A 76 -5.64 5.40 9.85
N ILE A 77 -4.69 6.34 9.83
CA ILE A 77 -3.71 6.38 8.75
C ILE A 77 -2.93 5.06 8.68
N SER A 78 -2.69 4.42 9.83
CA SER A 78 -1.98 3.15 9.85
C SER A 78 -2.76 2.06 9.10
N ASP A 79 -4.08 2.15 9.06
CA ASP A 79 -4.87 1.20 8.27
C ASP A 79 -4.56 1.34 6.78
N VAL A 80 -4.46 2.59 6.31
CA VAL A 80 -4.10 2.84 4.92
C VAL A 80 -2.71 2.29 4.62
N MET A 81 -1.76 2.56 5.51
CA MET A 81 -0.38 2.11 5.33
C MET A 81 -0.31 0.59 5.25
N ASN A 82 -1.02 -0.10 6.13
CA ASN A 82 -1.01 -1.56 6.15
C ASN A 82 -1.65 -2.13 4.89
N ILE A 83 -2.76 -1.55 4.45
CA ILE A 83 -3.45 -2.03 3.25
C ILE A 83 -2.57 -1.85 2.02
N ILE A 84 -1.87 -0.72 1.92
CA ILE A 84 -0.94 -0.48 0.82
C ILE A 84 0.14 -1.56 0.80
N GLN A 85 0.76 -1.83 1.93
CA GLN A 85 1.83 -2.81 1.99
C GLN A 85 1.34 -4.21 1.67
N ASP A 86 0.19 -4.57 2.22
CA ASP A 86 -0.39 -5.89 1.96
C ASP A 86 -0.72 -6.04 0.48
N ALA A 87 -1.27 -5.01 -0.14
CA ALA A 87 -1.63 -5.06 -1.56
C ALA A 87 -0.39 -5.21 -2.43
N ILE A 88 0.69 -4.50 -2.09
CA ILE A 88 1.93 -4.59 -2.85
C ILE A 88 2.52 -5.99 -2.71
N PHE A 89 2.63 -6.51 -1.50
CA PHE A 89 3.22 -7.82 -1.28
C PHE A 89 2.38 -8.90 -1.93
N GLU A 90 1.06 -8.77 -1.87
CA GLU A 90 0.19 -9.74 -2.52
C GLU A 90 0.42 -9.74 -4.03
N SER A 91 0.57 -8.58 -4.63
CA SER A 91 0.78 -8.49 -6.07
C SER A 91 2.13 -9.05 -6.50
N LEU A 92 3.09 -9.07 -5.58
CA LEU A 92 4.41 -9.63 -5.85
C LEU A 92 4.51 -11.11 -5.48
N GLY A 93 3.42 -11.69 -5.01
CA GLY A 93 3.43 -13.10 -4.64
C GLY A 93 4.09 -13.38 -3.31
N ILE A 94 4.24 -12.37 -2.47
CA ILE A 94 4.87 -12.54 -1.17
C ILE A 94 3.78 -12.78 -0.13
N ASP A 95 3.90 -13.90 0.59
CA ASP A 95 2.92 -14.26 1.61
C ASP A 95 3.40 -13.77 2.97
N THR A 96 2.93 -12.59 3.36
CA THR A 96 3.38 -11.98 4.61
C THR A 96 2.92 -12.74 5.82
N ASN A 97 1.78 -13.42 5.73
CA ASN A 97 1.30 -14.22 6.86
C ASN A 97 2.20 -15.42 7.12
N ALA A 98 2.61 -16.09 6.05
CA ALA A 98 3.49 -17.26 6.21
C ALA A 98 4.83 -16.81 6.77
N GLU A 99 5.33 -15.68 6.32
CA GLU A 99 6.59 -15.17 6.82
C GLU A 99 6.53 -14.88 8.31
N THR A 100 5.44 -14.28 8.72
CA THR A 100 5.29 -13.93 10.12
C THR A 100 5.29 -15.18 10.99
N GLU A 101 4.62 -16.21 10.55
CA GLU A 101 4.58 -17.44 11.31
C GLU A 101 5.92 -18.14 11.35
N ASN A 102 6.63 -18.15 10.26
CA ASN A 102 7.88 -18.87 10.16
C ASN A 102 8.99 -18.21 10.95
N ASN A 103 8.92 -16.96 11.13
CA ASN A 103 9.98 -16.24 11.80
C ASN A 103 10.10 -16.57 13.23
N THR A 104 9.12 -17.18 13.73
CA THR A 104 9.30 -17.59 15.09
C THR A 104 10.21 -18.76 15.20
N GLU A 105 10.51 -19.14 14.19
CA GLU A 105 11.42 -19.89 14.08
C GLU A 105 12.52 -19.69 13.63
N GLU A 106 12.14 -19.56 13.49
CA GLU A 106 13.18 -19.56 13.04
C GLU A 106 13.92 -19.09 13.27
N SER A 107 13.35 -19.08 13.67
CA SER A 107 14.04 -18.70 13.62
C SER A 107 14.58 -18.78 14.06
N GLU A 108 14.21 -19.03 14.16
CA GLU A 108 14.61 -18.94 14.13
C GLU A 108 15.23 -19.09 14.29
N GLU A 109 15.12 -19.48 14.40
CA GLU A 109 15.61 -19.45 14.21
C GLU A 109 16.16 -19.41 14.36
N GLY A 110 16.01 -19.77 14.59
CA GLY A 110 16.37 -19.58 14.44
C GLY A 110 16.68 -19.69 14.74
N LYS A 111 16.40 -19.86 14.65
CA LYS A 111 16.39 -19.76 14.53
C LYS A 111 16.73 -19.65 14.54
#